data_6482181a6fd19455699fe5221746ca27
#
_entry.id   6482181a6fd19455699fe5221746ca27
#
_cell.length_a   1.000
_cell.length_b   1.000
_cell.length_c   1.000
_cell.angle_alpha   90.00
_cell.angle_beta   90.00
_cell.angle_gamma   90.00
#
_symmetry.space_group_name_H-M   'P 1'
#
loop_
_entity.id
_entity.type
_entity.pdbx_description
1 polymer ?
#
loop_
_entity_poly.entity_id
_entity_poly.type
_entity_poly.pdbx_seq_one_letter_code
_entity_poly.pdbx_strand_id
1 'polypeptide(L)'
;PTGKEPHHLMITPDKRSLIVANSVSNSLMFLDPNTGKLQRQIADIEDPYQLAFSPDRKWFVTTALRLDRLDVYHYDGQNFSIAKRIPLAKTPSHMTFTSDSKTVFVTVQDTGELAAIDLATQTVKWRMALGKTPAGLWMTPGDKYLLVGMTGEDDVAVVDWRTQKIVKRIPTGRGAHNFRSLADGRHIAVSNRVESTISILDYESLTKVGDITGLMPGPDDMELSADKRYLWVTFRFARHVGVIDLTTRKLIDRIAVNRSPHGIFFADRAPVLSPNPD
;
A
#
# COMPACT_ATOMS: atom_id res chain seq x y z
N PRO A 1 -20.67 -0.97 -10.89
CA PRO A 1 -20.78 -1.42 -9.50
C PRO A 1 -19.66 -2.37 -9.15
N THR A 2 -19.14 -2.28 -7.94
CA THR A 2 -18.17 -3.20 -7.35
C THR A 2 -18.87 -4.11 -6.33
N GLY A 3 -18.14 -5.07 -5.76
CA GLY A 3 -18.59 -5.81 -4.59
C GLY A 3 -18.66 -4.92 -3.33
N LYS A 4 -18.94 -5.54 -2.18
CA LYS A 4 -18.99 -4.84 -0.89
C LYS A 4 -17.58 -4.61 -0.36
N GLU A 5 -17.33 -3.39 0.14
CA GLU A 5 -16.03 -2.89 0.59
C GLU A 5 -14.92 -3.10 -0.45
N PRO A 6 -14.99 -2.44 -1.61
CA PRO A 6 -13.84 -2.37 -2.50
C PRO A 6 -12.72 -1.62 -1.78
N HIS A 7 -11.54 -2.21 -1.73
CA HIS A 7 -10.44 -1.68 -0.91
C HIS A 7 -9.22 -1.30 -1.76
N HIS A 8 -8.33 -2.23 -2.02
CA HIS A 8 -7.14 -1.96 -2.83
C HIS A 8 -7.34 -2.36 -4.30
N LEU A 9 -6.52 -1.76 -5.14
CA LEU A 9 -6.50 -1.91 -6.59
C LEU A 9 -5.11 -2.35 -7.04
N MET A 10 -5.02 -3.25 -8.02
CA MET A 10 -3.76 -3.74 -8.56
C MET A 10 -3.92 -4.09 -10.04
N ILE A 11 -2.97 -3.69 -10.87
CA ILE A 11 -2.92 -4.14 -12.27
C ILE A 11 -2.39 -5.58 -12.35
N THR A 12 -2.92 -6.38 -13.28
CA THR A 12 -2.35 -7.69 -13.59
C THR A 12 -0.96 -7.57 -14.23
N PRO A 13 -0.09 -8.58 -14.10
CA PRO A 13 1.25 -8.57 -14.69
C PRO A 13 1.30 -8.29 -16.19
N ASP A 14 0.28 -8.70 -16.93
CA ASP A 14 0.13 -8.45 -18.37
C ASP A 14 -0.52 -7.09 -18.70
N LYS A 15 -0.90 -6.33 -17.65
CA LYS A 15 -1.57 -5.02 -17.72
C LYS A 15 -2.94 -5.03 -18.42
N ARG A 16 -3.57 -6.19 -18.58
CA ARG A 16 -4.87 -6.31 -19.25
C ARG A 16 -6.06 -6.12 -18.33
N SER A 17 -5.85 -6.26 -17.02
CA SER A 17 -6.93 -6.13 -16.05
C SER A 17 -6.51 -5.35 -14.81
N LEU A 18 -7.39 -4.49 -14.33
CA LEU A 18 -7.33 -3.89 -13.01
C LEU A 18 -8.08 -4.78 -12.05
N ILE A 19 -7.40 -5.29 -11.04
CA ILE A 19 -8.00 -6.10 -9.97
C ILE A 19 -8.53 -5.17 -8.89
N VAL A 20 -9.77 -5.42 -8.45
CA VAL A 20 -10.39 -4.75 -7.30
C VAL A 20 -10.64 -5.80 -6.22
N ALA A 21 -10.07 -5.59 -5.04
CA ALA A 21 -10.35 -6.41 -3.87
C ALA A 21 -11.66 -5.98 -3.22
N ASN A 22 -12.62 -6.90 -3.10
CA ASN A 22 -13.89 -6.67 -2.41
C ASN A 22 -13.88 -7.45 -1.10
N SER A 23 -13.41 -6.81 -0.03
CA SER A 23 -13.06 -7.52 1.20
C SER A 23 -14.27 -8.16 1.90
N VAL A 24 -15.43 -7.52 1.93
CA VAL A 24 -16.66 -8.10 2.51
C VAL A 24 -17.37 -9.08 1.55
N SER A 25 -17.20 -8.89 0.25
CA SER A 25 -17.77 -9.83 -0.73
C SER A 25 -16.90 -11.06 -0.97
N ASN A 26 -15.73 -11.17 -0.34
CA ASN A 26 -14.80 -12.29 -0.54
C ASN A 26 -14.52 -12.57 -2.02
N SER A 27 -14.21 -11.53 -2.78
CA SER A 27 -14.05 -11.66 -4.23
C SER A 27 -13.04 -10.69 -4.81
N LEU A 28 -12.50 -11.05 -5.96
CA LEU A 28 -11.73 -10.16 -6.83
C LEU A 28 -12.54 -9.87 -8.09
N MET A 29 -12.68 -8.60 -8.45
CA MET A 29 -13.22 -8.18 -9.74
C MET A 29 -12.07 -7.75 -10.65
N PHE A 30 -12.16 -8.13 -11.91
CA PHE A 30 -11.20 -7.77 -12.97
C PHE A 30 -11.90 -6.80 -13.92
N LEU A 31 -11.38 -5.61 -13.99
CA LEU A 31 -11.91 -4.54 -14.83
C LEU A 31 -10.93 -4.27 -15.97
N ASP A 32 -11.44 -3.86 -17.11
CA ASP A 32 -10.62 -3.27 -18.15
C ASP A 32 -10.03 -1.95 -17.65
N PRO A 33 -8.70 -1.77 -17.63
CA PRO A 33 -8.07 -0.62 -16.99
C PRO A 33 -8.35 0.72 -17.71
N ASN A 34 -8.77 0.69 -18.98
CA ASN A 34 -9.04 1.90 -19.77
C ASN A 34 -10.52 2.30 -19.71
N THR A 35 -11.42 1.32 -19.64
CA THR A 35 -12.88 1.57 -19.71
C THR A 35 -13.61 1.36 -18.40
N GLY A 36 -12.96 0.70 -17.41
CA GLY A 36 -13.58 0.32 -16.15
C GLY A 36 -14.65 -0.77 -16.29
N LYS A 37 -14.81 -1.39 -17.48
CA LYS A 37 -15.80 -2.44 -17.69
C LYS A 37 -15.38 -3.74 -17.02
N LEU A 38 -16.36 -4.43 -16.41
CA LEU A 38 -16.12 -5.73 -15.81
C LEU A 38 -15.77 -6.75 -16.89
N GLN A 39 -14.64 -7.43 -16.71
CA GLN A 39 -14.17 -8.54 -17.55
C GLN A 39 -14.54 -9.87 -16.92
N ARG A 40 -14.26 -10.05 -15.62
CA ARG A 40 -14.57 -11.27 -14.86
C ARG A 40 -14.57 -11.00 -13.35
N GLN A 41 -15.09 -11.95 -12.61
CA GLN A 41 -15.04 -11.97 -11.14
C GLN A 41 -14.62 -13.35 -10.65
N ILE A 42 -13.82 -13.39 -9.59
CA ILE A 42 -13.43 -14.61 -8.88
C ILE A 42 -13.99 -14.52 -7.47
N ALA A 43 -14.74 -15.54 -7.06
CA ALA A 43 -15.22 -15.73 -5.70
C ALA A 43 -14.19 -16.47 -4.84
N ASP A 44 -14.50 -16.60 -3.54
CA ASP A 44 -13.75 -17.42 -2.57
C ASP A 44 -12.30 -16.95 -2.31
N ILE A 45 -12.02 -15.67 -2.59
CA ILE A 45 -10.85 -14.98 -2.08
C ILE A 45 -11.27 -14.29 -0.80
N GLU A 46 -11.02 -14.91 0.34
CA GLU A 46 -11.57 -14.49 1.63
C GLU A 46 -10.87 -13.23 2.16
N ASP A 47 -11.68 -12.21 2.49
CA ASP A 47 -11.27 -10.95 3.10
C ASP A 47 -10.05 -10.29 2.44
N PRO A 48 -10.00 -10.13 1.10
CA PRO A 48 -8.86 -9.53 0.44
C PRO A 48 -8.80 -8.04 0.78
N TYR A 49 -7.83 -7.66 1.61
CA TYR A 49 -7.63 -6.28 2.02
C TYR A 49 -6.59 -5.61 1.12
N GLN A 50 -5.31 -5.86 1.30
CA GLN A 50 -4.29 -5.49 0.33
C GLN A 50 -3.92 -6.68 -0.55
N LEU A 51 -3.55 -6.41 -1.79
CA LEU A 51 -3.12 -7.40 -2.75
C LEU A 51 -1.85 -6.94 -3.46
N ALA A 52 -0.99 -7.90 -3.76
CA ALA A 52 0.23 -7.64 -4.51
C ALA A 52 0.73 -8.90 -5.23
N PHE A 53 1.38 -8.70 -6.37
CA PHE A 53 2.20 -9.74 -7.00
C PHE A 53 3.64 -9.64 -6.49
N SER A 54 4.31 -10.78 -6.31
CA SER A 54 5.75 -10.77 -6.12
C SER A 54 6.45 -10.20 -7.36
N PRO A 55 7.64 -9.56 -7.24
CA PRO A 55 8.35 -8.99 -8.38
C PRO A 55 8.62 -10.00 -9.51
N ASP A 56 8.88 -11.26 -9.20
CA ASP A 56 9.05 -12.36 -10.18
C ASP A 56 7.73 -12.90 -10.77
N ARG A 57 6.58 -12.38 -10.30
CA ARG A 57 5.21 -12.71 -10.78
C ARG A 57 4.75 -14.15 -10.49
N LYS A 58 5.46 -14.90 -9.66
CA LYS A 58 5.07 -16.28 -9.33
C LYS A 58 3.98 -16.34 -8.29
N TRP A 59 3.96 -15.37 -7.40
CA TRP A 59 3.05 -15.33 -6.27
C TRP A 59 2.11 -14.14 -6.34
N PHE A 60 0.86 -14.39 -6.01
CA PHE A 60 -0.09 -13.36 -5.66
C PHE A 60 -0.39 -13.49 -4.18
N VAL A 61 -0.33 -12.38 -3.46
CA VAL A 61 -0.45 -12.38 -2.00
C VAL A 61 -1.56 -11.41 -1.60
N THR A 62 -2.38 -11.83 -0.66
CA THR A 62 -3.40 -10.97 -0.04
C THR A 62 -3.26 -10.99 1.47
N THR A 63 -3.42 -9.83 2.11
CA THR A 63 -3.67 -9.76 3.54
C THR A 63 -5.16 -9.94 3.78
N ALA A 64 -5.52 -10.87 4.67
CA ALA A 64 -6.88 -11.07 5.14
C ALA A 64 -6.99 -10.47 6.55
N LEU A 65 -7.29 -9.16 6.57
CA LEU A 65 -7.18 -8.30 7.75
C LEU A 65 -8.03 -8.78 8.93
N ARG A 66 -9.29 -9.20 8.66
CA ARG A 66 -10.24 -9.67 9.67
C ARG A 66 -10.08 -11.16 10.02
N LEU A 67 -9.33 -11.90 9.19
CA LEU A 67 -9.07 -13.33 9.38
C LEU A 67 -7.69 -13.60 9.95
N ASP A 68 -6.96 -12.54 10.32
CA ASP A 68 -5.66 -12.64 10.99
C ASP A 68 -4.64 -13.52 10.25
N ARG A 69 -4.56 -13.38 8.91
CA ARG A 69 -3.67 -14.21 8.09
C ARG A 69 -3.21 -13.52 6.80
N LEU A 70 -2.16 -14.08 6.23
CA LEU A 70 -1.70 -13.82 4.88
C LEU A 70 -2.05 -15.01 3.99
N ASP A 71 -2.70 -14.77 2.86
CA ASP A 71 -3.00 -15.79 1.88
C ASP A 71 -2.04 -15.68 0.68
N VAL A 72 -1.36 -16.76 0.36
CA VAL A 72 -0.41 -16.86 -0.75
C VAL A 72 -1.01 -17.75 -1.83
N TYR A 73 -1.05 -17.25 -3.05
CA TYR A 73 -1.60 -17.94 -4.21
C TYR A 73 -0.54 -18.12 -5.30
N HIS A 74 -0.56 -19.26 -5.99
CA HIS A 74 0.03 -19.37 -7.31
C HIS A 74 -0.82 -18.60 -8.32
N TYR A 75 -0.16 -17.94 -9.25
CA TYR A 75 -0.80 -17.25 -10.36
C TYR A 75 -0.23 -17.78 -11.69
N ASP A 76 -1.09 -18.32 -12.54
CA ASP A 76 -0.71 -18.91 -13.83
C ASP A 76 -0.91 -17.97 -15.03
N GLY A 77 -1.25 -16.70 -14.77
CA GLY A 77 -1.60 -15.72 -15.79
C GLY A 77 -3.11 -15.47 -15.90
N GLN A 78 -3.93 -16.37 -15.37
CA GLN A 78 -5.39 -16.26 -15.34
C GLN A 78 -6.00 -16.64 -14.00
N ASN A 79 -5.57 -17.74 -13.41
CA ASN A 79 -6.20 -18.33 -12.22
C ASN A 79 -5.31 -18.17 -10.99
N PHE A 80 -5.98 -18.16 -9.86
CA PHE A 80 -5.36 -18.13 -8.54
C PHE A 80 -5.67 -19.44 -7.84
N SER A 81 -4.66 -20.17 -7.44
CA SER A 81 -4.80 -21.36 -6.61
C SER A 81 -4.09 -21.14 -5.28
N ILE A 82 -4.81 -21.39 -4.19
CA ILE A 82 -4.23 -21.19 -2.85
C ILE A 82 -3.04 -22.12 -2.65
N ALA A 83 -1.90 -21.56 -2.33
CA ALA A 83 -0.70 -22.28 -1.98
C ALA A 83 -0.58 -22.44 -0.46
N LYS A 84 -0.83 -21.35 0.28
CA LYS A 84 -0.74 -21.37 1.74
C LYS A 84 -1.57 -20.26 2.37
N ARG A 85 -2.16 -20.56 3.53
CA ARG A 85 -2.70 -19.60 4.48
C ARG A 85 -1.77 -19.54 5.68
N ILE A 86 -1.21 -18.36 5.93
CA ILE A 86 -0.19 -18.15 6.98
C ILE A 86 -0.82 -17.32 8.11
N PRO A 87 -1.03 -17.87 9.29
CA PRO A 87 -1.57 -17.12 10.42
C PRO A 87 -0.64 -15.97 10.83
N LEU A 88 -1.22 -14.77 10.94
CA LEU A 88 -0.57 -13.54 11.39
C LEU A 88 -1.52 -12.80 12.33
N ALA A 89 -1.37 -12.99 13.61
CA ALA A 89 -2.18 -12.29 14.62
C ALA A 89 -1.60 -10.90 14.89
N LYS A 90 -2.39 -9.85 15.11
CA LYS A 90 -3.76 -9.56 14.68
C LYS A 90 -3.78 -8.39 13.74
N THR A 91 -4.72 -8.40 12.79
CA THR A 91 -4.93 -7.30 11.83
C THR A 91 -3.72 -7.10 10.90
N PRO A 92 -3.31 -8.13 10.12
CA PRO A 92 -2.30 -7.96 9.07
C PRO A 92 -2.85 -7.05 7.99
N SER A 93 -2.15 -5.95 7.67
CA SER A 93 -2.73 -4.93 6.81
C SER A 93 -1.93 -4.66 5.53
N HIS A 94 -0.80 -4.02 5.63
CA HIS A 94 -0.01 -3.62 4.46
C HIS A 94 1.20 -4.52 4.27
N MET A 95 1.63 -4.65 3.01
CA MET A 95 2.76 -5.50 2.65
C MET A 95 3.67 -4.85 1.61
N THR A 96 4.91 -5.30 1.59
CA THR A 96 5.89 -5.01 0.55
C THR A 96 6.86 -6.19 0.38
N PHE A 97 7.58 -6.25 -0.74
CA PHE A 97 8.48 -7.35 -1.06
C PHE A 97 9.94 -6.89 -1.12
N THR A 98 10.87 -7.85 -0.98
CA THR A 98 12.22 -7.66 -1.50
C THR A 98 12.23 -7.76 -3.01
N SER A 99 13.14 -7.04 -3.67
CA SER A 99 13.25 -7.02 -5.14
C SER A 99 13.56 -8.40 -5.73
N ASP A 100 14.20 -9.28 -4.96
CA ASP A 100 14.49 -10.68 -5.35
C ASP A 100 13.33 -11.65 -5.14
N SER A 101 12.15 -11.17 -4.73
CA SER A 101 10.93 -11.95 -4.48
C SER A 101 11.05 -13.03 -3.39
N LYS A 102 12.08 -12.99 -2.54
CA LYS A 102 12.26 -14.01 -1.50
C LYS A 102 11.48 -13.75 -0.23
N THR A 103 11.25 -12.48 0.07
CA THR A 103 10.60 -12.11 1.33
C THR A 103 9.45 -11.13 1.09
N VAL A 104 8.32 -11.38 1.72
CA VAL A 104 7.25 -10.39 1.89
C VAL A 104 7.22 -9.93 3.33
N PHE A 105 7.14 -8.61 3.54
CA PHE A 105 6.97 -7.98 4.83
C PHE A 105 5.53 -7.55 5.01
N VAL A 106 5.00 -7.75 6.21
CA VAL A 106 3.61 -7.43 6.55
C VAL A 106 3.56 -6.68 7.86
N THR A 107 2.85 -5.56 7.91
CA THR A 107 2.51 -4.89 9.17
C THR A 107 1.33 -5.57 9.83
N VAL A 108 1.44 -5.79 11.14
CA VAL A 108 0.40 -6.39 11.98
C VAL A 108 -0.05 -5.33 12.98
N GLN A 109 -1.19 -4.66 12.69
CA GLN A 109 -1.55 -3.40 13.34
C GLN A 109 -1.81 -3.52 14.83
N ASP A 110 -2.63 -4.49 15.24
CA ASP A 110 -3.07 -4.60 16.65
C ASP A 110 -1.98 -5.11 17.57
N THR A 111 -1.04 -5.92 17.07
CA THR A 111 0.12 -6.36 17.86
C THR A 111 1.30 -5.40 17.75
N GLY A 112 1.26 -4.45 16.84
CA GLY A 112 2.34 -3.48 16.66
C GLY A 112 3.62 -4.08 16.10
N GLU A 113 3.50 -5.08 15.21
CA GLU A 113 4.63 -5.86 14.70
C GLU A 113 4.87 -5.67 13.19
N LEU A 114 6.08 -5.97 12.78
CA LEU A 114 6.45 -6.29 11.42
C LEU A 114 6.78 -7.78 11.34
N ALA A 115 6.14 -8.49 10.42
CA ALA A 115 6.44 -9.88 10.11
C ALA A 115 7.16 -9.99 8.77
N ALA A 116 8.19 -10.83 8.70
CA ALA A 116 8.84 -11.22 7.46
C ALA A 116 8.51 -12.68 7.13
N ILE A 117 8.03 -12.91 5.93
CA ILE A 117 7.61 -14.23 5.46
C ILE A 117 8.51 -14.66 4.30
N ASP A 118 9.04 -15.86 4.38
CA ASP A 118 9.76 -16.49 3.28
C ASP A 118 8.77 -17.03 2.25
N LEU A 119 8.86 -16.57 1.00
CA LEU A 119 7.94 -16.97 -0.04
C LEU A 119 8.24 -18.36 -0.62
N ALA A 120 9.48 -18.83 -0.53
CA ALA A 120 9.83 -20.17 -1.03
C ALA A 120 9.29 -21.26 -0.10
N THR A 121 9.43 -21.07 1.21
CA THR A 121 8.93 -22.02 2.23
C THR A 121 7.52 -21.68 2.72
N GLN A 122 7.04 -20.46 2.47
CA GLN A 122 5.75 -19.93 2.91
C GLN A 122 5.59 -20.02 4.44
N THR A 123 6.64 -19.59 5.14
CA THR A 123 6.71 -19.57 6.60
C THR A 123 7.15 -18.21 7.11
N VAL A 124 6.73 -17.87 8.34
CA VAL A 124 7.22 -16.68 9.03
C VAL A 124 8.69 -16.89 9.40
N LYS A 125 9.58 -16.04 8.86
CA LYS A 125 11.01 -16.04 9.20
C LYS A 125 11.28 -15.43 10.56
N TRP A 126 10.66 -14.28 10.82
CA TRP A 126 10.78 -13.53 12.05
C TRP A 126 9.64 -12.52 12.21
N ARG A 127 9.49 -12.04 13.42
CA ARG A 127 8.66 -10.89 13.78
C ARG A 127 9.46 -9.94 14.65
N MET A 128 9.19 -8.64 14.52
CA MET A 128 9.79 -7.63 15.38
C MET A 128 8.75 -6.61 15.81
N ALA A 129 8.88 -6.11 17.03
CA ALA A 129 8.04 -5.02 17.52
C ALA A 129 8.43 -3.70 16.83
N LEU A 130 7.42 -2.95 16.40
CA LEU A 130 7.57 -1.62 15.83
C LEU A 130 7.04 -0.53 16.76
N GLY A 131 5.91 -0.77 17.40
CA GLY A 131 5.15 0.19 18.19
C GLY A 131 3.68 0.21 17.79
N LYS A 132 2.97 1.28 18.09
CA LYS A 132 1.50 1.33 17.96
C LYS A 132 1.07 1.47 16.51
N THR A 133 0.19 0.57 16.07
CA THR A 133 -0.56 0.63 14.82
C THR A 133 0.32 0.92 13.59
N PRO A 134 1.31 0.05 13.28
CA PRO A 134 2.04 0.15 12.02
C PRO A 134 1.08 -0.08 10.85
N ALA A 135 1.19 0.72 9.78
CA ALA A 135 0.32 0.66 8.61
C ALA A 135 1.12 0.50 7.32
N GLY A 136 1.14 1.51 6.47
CA GLY A 136 1.81 1.45 5.18
C GLY A 136 3.27 1.04 5.26
N LEU A 137 3.70 0.31 4.24
CA LEU A 137 5.07 -0.15 4.06
C LEU A 137 5.62 0.34 2.72
N TRP A 138 6.87 0.75 2.72
CA TRP A 138 7.60 1.03 1.49
C TRP A 138 9.06 0.58 1.61
N MET A 139 9.53 -0.15 0.59
CA MET A 139 10.92 -0.57 0.51
C MET A 139 11.73 0.48 -0.23
N THR A 140 12.81 0.99 0.37
CA THR A 140 13.69 1.93 -0.31
C THR A 140 14.48 1.25 -1.43
N PRO A 141 14.90 1.99 -2.48
CA PRO A 141 15.67 1.43 -3.59
C PRO A 141 16.88 0.61 -3.13
N GLY A 142 17.13 -0.50 -3.84
CA GLY A 142 18.18 -1.45 -3.49
C GLY A 142 17.89 -2.27 -2.22
N ASP A 143 16.64 -2.32 -1.79
CA ASP A 143 16.19 -3.04 -0.60
C ASP A 143 16.93 -2.63 0.68
N LYS A 144 17.35 -1.36 0.76
CA LYS A 144 18.22 -0.90 1.84
C LYS A 144 17.50 -0.84 3.18
N TYR A 145 16.33 -0.18 3.22
CA TYR A 145 15.51 -0.01 4.41
C TYR A 145 14.04 -0.22 4.10
N LEU A 146 13.27 -0.58 5.12
CA LEU A 146 11.81 -0.47 5.11
C LEU A 146 11.40 0.84 5.79
N LEU A 147 10.56 1.62 5.14
CA LEU A 147 9.83 2.71 5.77
C LEU A 147 8.46 2.19 6.20
N VAL A 148 8.09 2.44 7.44
CA VAL A 148 6.81 2.01 8.02
C VAL A 148 6.08 3.22 8.56
N GLY A 149 4.87 3.47 8.07
CA GLY A 149 3.98 4.52 8.61
C GLY A 149 3.41 4.08 9.96
N MET A 150 3.75 4.79 11.01
CA MET A 150 3.31 4.48 12.38
C MET A 150 2.08 5.32 12.72
N THR A 151 0.90 4.85 12.33
CA THR A 151 -0.35 5.59 12.49
C THR A 151 -0.66 5.92 13.96
N GLY A 152 -0.20 5.11 14.88
CA GLY A 152 -0.39 5.31 16.33
C GLY A 152 0.74 6.06 17.03
N GLU A 153 1.80 6.48 16.33
CA GLU A 153 2.99 7.13 16.91
C GLU A 153 3.45 8.39 16.17
N ASP A 154 2.74 8.79 15.11
CA ASP A 154 2.94 10.04 14.38
C ASP A 154 4.34 10.18 13.75
N ASP A 155 4.94 9.08 13.35
CA ASP A 155 6.26 9.05 12.71
C ASP A 155 6.34 7.98 11.60
N VAL A 156 7.46 7.97 10.89
CA VAL A 156 7.87 6.88 10.02
C VAL A 156 9.05 6.17 10.67
N ALA A 157 8.86 4.89 10.99
CA ALA A 157 9.95 4.03 11.43
C ALA A 157 10.79 3.57 10.23
N VAL A 158 12.09 3.78 10.31
CA VAL A 158 13.08 3.28 9.34
C VAL A 158 13.67 1.99 9.89
N VAL A 159 13.41 0.88 9.22
CA VAL A 159 13.82 -0.45 9.67
C VAL A 159 14.92 -1.00 8.78
N ASP A 160 16.05 -1.33 9.39
CA ASP A 160 17.00 -2.26 8.79
C ASP A 160 16.47 -3.69 9.00
N TRP A 161 15.81 -4.21 7.99
CA TRP A 161 15.15 -5.51 8.06
C TRP A 161 16.12 -6.70 8.12
N ARG A 162 17.39 -6.51 7.73
CA ARG A 162 18.43 -7.54 7.82
C ARG A 162 18.89 -7.73 9.25
N THR A 163 19.05 -6.63 9.98
CA THR A 163 19.43 -6.64 11.41
C THR A 163 18.23 -6.62 12.35
N GLN A 164 17.00 -6.48 11.80
CA GLN A 164 15.75 -6.40 12.55
C GLN A 164 15.76 -5.27 13.59
N LYS A 165 16.22 -4.09 13.18
CA LYS A 165 16.33 -2.92 14.06
C LYS A 165 15.67 -1.70 13.45
N ILE A 166 14.98 -0.93 14.28
CA ILE A 166 14.61 0.44 13.94
C ILE A 166 15.88 1.29 14.06
N VAL A 167 16.37 1.79 12.92
CA VAL A 167 17.59 2.59 12.88
C VAL A 167 17.32 4.10 12.98
N LYS A 168 16.08 4.51 12.68
CA LYS A 168 15.64 5.91 12.78
C LYS A 168 14.13 6.00 12.92
N ARG A 169 13.65 7.06 13.54
CA ARG A 169 12.26 7.51 13.45
C ARG A 169 12.24 8.91 12.86
N ILE A 170 11.40 9.13 11.87
CA ILE A 170 11.26 10.42 11.18
C ILE A 170 9.93 11.01 11.60
N PRO A 171 9.89 12.08 12.42
CA PRO A 171 8.64 12.73 12.79
C PRO A 171 7.89 13.23 11.55
N THR A 172 6.61 12.94 11.48
CA THR A 172 5.69 13.37 10.42
C THR A 172 4.53 14.16 11.00
N GLY A 173 3.43 14.22 10.32
CA GLY A 173 2.16 14.64 10.93
C GLY A 173 1.46 13.47 11.61
N ARG A 174 0.41 13.74 12.38
CA ARG A 174 -0.32 12.72 13.12
C ARG A 174 -1.01 11.71 12.19
N GLY A 175 -0.83 10.44 12.51
CA GLY A 175 -1.43 9.35 11.80
C GLY A 175 -0.72 9.00 10.49
N ALA A 176 0.62 8.93 10.48
CA ALA A 176 1.41 8.51 9.32
C ALA A 176 0.92 7.16 8.80
N HIS A 177 0.51 7.11 7.52
CA HIS A 177 -0.23 5.95 7.03
C HIS A 177 0.35 5.33 5.76
N ASN A 178 0.16 5.92 4.60
CA ASN A 178 0.53 5.33 3.33
C ASN A 178 1.60 6.13 2.60
N PHE A 179 2.25 5.50 1.64
CA PHE A 179 3.39 6.04 0.91
C PHE A 179 3.11 6.16 -0.58
N ARG A 180 3.70 7.18 -1.22
CA ARG A 180 3.78 7.29 -2.68
C ARG A 180 5.08 7.96 -3.10
N SER A 181 5.91 7.24 -3.90
CA SER A 181 7.08 7.84 -4.51
C SER A 181 6.70 9.01 -5.42
N LEU A 182 7.45 10.09 -5.37
CA LEU A 182 7.28 11.23 -6.27
C LEU A 182 7.99 11.02 -7.62
N ALA A 183 8.58 9.84 -7.81
CA ALA A 183 9.24 9.41 -9.04
C ALA A 183 10.36 10.37 -9.53
N ASP A 184 10.98 11.07 -8.59
CA ASP A 184 12.14 11.94 -8.82
C ASP A 184 13.47 11.28 -8.38
N GLY A 185 13.40 10.01 -7.96
CA GLY A 185 14.55 9.24 -7.50
C GLY A 185 15.01 9.59 -6.08
N ARG A 186 14.25 10.38 -5.31
CA ARG A 186 14.68 10.85 -3.99
C ARG A 186 13.57 11.05 -2.97
N HIS A 187 12.38 11.47 -3.39
CA HIS A 187 11.34 11.86 -2.45
C HIS A 187 10.16 10.91 -2.44
N ILE A 188 9.57 10.78 -1.26
CA ILE A 188 8.37 10.01 -1.04
C ILE A 188 7.37 10.82 -0.21
N ALA A 189 6.10 10.80 -0.64
CA ALA A 189 4.99 11.37 0.10
C ALA A 189 4.47 10.38 1.14
N VAL A 190 4.13 10.87 2.32
CA VAL A 190 3.51 10.10 3.41
C VAL A 190 2.21 10.79 3.82
N SER A 191 1.09 10.08 3.71
CA SER A 191 -0.19 10.61 4.16
C SER A 191 -0.29 10.60 5.69
N ASN A 192 -0.65 11.73 6.29
CA ASN A 192 -0.89 11.88 7.72
C ASN A 192 -2.40 11.97 7.95
N ARG A 193 -3.02 10.81 8.12
CA ARG A 193 -4.48 10.64 8.07
C ARG A 193 -5.23 11.45 9.13
N VAL A 194 -4.67 11.56 10.33
CA VAL A 194 -5.29 12.26 11.47
C VAL A 194 -5.05 13.77 11.40
N GLU A 195 -3.85 14.18 11.02
CA GLU A 195 -3.51 15.62 10.92
C GLU A 195 -4.04 16.27 9.65
N SER A 196 -4.40 15.48 8.64
CA SER A 196 -4.85 16.01 7.36
C SER A 196 -3.75 16.77 6.60
N THR A 197 -2.55 16.22 6.61
CA THR A 197 -1.38 16.72 5.90
C THR A 197 -0.70 15.59 5.11
N ILE A 198 0.27 15.93 4.27
CA ILE A 198 1.16 14.99 3.63
C ILE A 198 2.59 15.43 3.90
N SER A 199 3.39 14.58 4.52
CA SER A 199 4.81 14.83 4.72
C SER A 199 5.60 14.36 3.51
N ILE A 200 6.60 15.14 3.08
CA ILE A 200 7.55 14.76 2.05
C ILE A 200 8.86 14.37 2.73
N LEU A 201 9.30 13.14 2.49
CA LEU A 201 10.54 12.62 3.01
C LEU A 201 11.57 12.45 1.89
N ASP A 202 12.81 12.73 2.21
CA ASP A 202 13.98 12.31 1.43
C ASP A 202 14.44 10.95 1.98
N TYR A 203 14.31 9.89 1.16
CA TYR A 203 14.60 8.53 1.60
C TYR A 203 16.09 8.17 1.53
N GLU A 204 16.94 9.00 0.95
CA GLU A 204 18.40 8.81 1.00
C GLU A 204 18.96 9.36 2.30
N SER A 205 18.65 10.60 2.65
CA SER A 205 19.06 11.22 3.92
C SER A 205 18.22 10.77 5.12
N LEU A 206 17.09 10.12 4.88
CA LEU A 206 16.13 9.69 5.89
C LEU A 206 15.63 10.87 6.72
N THR A 207 15.25 11.96 6.06
CA THR A 207 14.76 13.19 6.72
C THR A 207 13.47 13.68 6.11
N LYS A 208 12.66 14.39 6.90
CA LYS A 208 11.51 15.15 6.39
C LYS A 208 11.99 16.46 5.79
N VAL A 209 11.58 16.74 4.54
CA VAL A 209 11.95 17.96 3.82
C VAL A 209 10.81 18.96 3.69
N GLY A 210 9.62 18.61 4.12
CA GLY A 210 8.49 19.54 4.16
C GLY A 210 7.15 18.84 4.31
N ASP A 211 6.11 19.65 4.41
CA ASP A 211 4.72 19.18 4.50
C ASP A 211 3.85 19.91 3.47
N ILE A 212 2.80 19.24 3.02
CA ILE A 212 1.68 19.80 2.27
C ILE A 212 0.52 19.92 3.25
N THR A 213 0.04 21.13 3.46
CA THR A 213 -0.99 21.47 4.45
C THR A 213 -2.23 22.08 3.78
N GLY A 214 -3.26 22.40 4.56
CA GLY A 214 -4.51 22.95 4.02
C GLY A 214 -5.33 21.94 3.23
N LEU A 215 -5.17 20.66 3.55
CA LEU A 215 -5.84 19.55 2.88
C LEU A 215 -7.19 19.23 3.54
N MET A 216 -8.00 18.44 2.83
CA MET A 216 -9.23 17.88 3.37
C MET A 216 -8.94 16.79 4.41
N PRO A 217 -9.90 16.46 5.31
CA PRO A 217 -9.73 15.43 6.33
C PRO A 217 -9.47 14.03 5.77
N GLY A 218 -8.47 13.36 6.35
CA GLY A 218 -8.18 11.95 6.14
C GLY A 218 -7.54 11.60 4.81
N PRO A 219 -6.39 12.23 4.42
CA PRO A 219 -5.61 11.75 3.27
C PRO A 219 -5.21 10.29 3.50
N ASP A 220 -5.40 9.44 2.49
CA ASP A 220 -5.22 8.00 2.59
C ASP A 220 -4.30 7.49 1.48
N ASP A 221 -4.85 6.91 0.43
CA ASP A 221 -4.07 6.49 -0.72
C ASP A 221 -3.77 7.65 -1.66
N MET A 222 -2.66 7.52 -2.36
CA MET A 222 -2.13 8.55 -3.25
C MET A 222 -1.69 7.93 -4.58
N GLU A 223 -1.88 8.64 -5.68
CA GLU A 223 -1.36 8.27 -6.98
C GLU A 223 -0.78 9.50 -7.70
N LEU A 224 0.34 9.30 -8.40
CA LEU A 224 1.03 10.35 -9.12
C LEU A 224 0.57 10.39 -10.58
N SER A 225 0.30 11.57 -11.13
CA SER A 225 0.01 11.72 -12.56
C SER A 225 1.23 11.35 -13.42
N ALA A 226 0.99 10.96 -14.69
CA ALA A 226 2.04 10.54 -15.60
C ALA A 226 3.12 11.60 -15.83
N ASP A 227 2.74 12.88 -15.83
CA ASP A 227 3.65 14.03 -15.92
C ASP A 227 4.37 14.36 -14.62
N LYS A 228 4.10 13.62 -13.53
CA LYS A 228 4.65 13.80 -12.19
C LYS A 228 4.32 15.15 -11.51
N ARG A 229 3.40 15.91 -12.09
CA ARG A 229 3.05 17.25 -11.61
C ARG A 229 1.97 17.21 -10.53
N TYR A 230 1.05 16.26 -10.60
CA TYR A 230 -0.10 16.22 -9.72
C TYR A 230 -0.09 14.95 -8.87
N LEU A 231 -0.33 15.14 -7.57
CA LEU A 231 -0.60 14.05 -6.64
C LEU A 231 -2.11 13.99 -6.41
N TRP A 232 -2.72 12.87 -6.80
CA TRP A 232 -4.11 12.56 -6.54
C TRP A 232 -4.23 11.82 -5.23
N VAL A 233 -5.14 12.24 -4.38
CA VAL A 233 -5.25 11.74 -3.00
C VAL A 233 -6.69 11.41 -2.69
N THR A 234 -6.93 10.22 -2.14
CA THR A 234 -8.23 9.89 -1.56
C THR A 234 -8.32 10.48 -0.15
N PHE A 235 -9.39 11.22 0.11
CA PHE A 235 -9.66 11.82 1.42
C PHE A 235 -10.80 11.07 2.10
N ARG A 236 -10.42 10.05 2.87
CA ARG A 236 -11.33 9.05 3.43
C ARG A 236 -12.45 9.66 4.27
N PHE A 237 -12.10 10.63 5.12
CA PHE A 237 -13.07 11.25 6.03
C PHE A 237 -13.88 12.35 5.34
N ALA A 238 -13.32 12.99 4.33
CA ALA A 238 -14.00 14.02 3.55
C ALA A 238 -14.89 13.49 2.42
N ARG A 239 -14.77 12.20 2.04
CA ARG A 239 -15.49 11.59 0.90
C ARG A 239 -15.17 12.27 -0.44
N HIS A 240 -13.91 12.57 -0.66
CA HIS A 240 -13.43 13.22 -1.87
C HIS A 240 -12.17 12.54 -2.40
N VAL A 241 -11.93 12.74 -3.67
CA VAL A 241 -10.60 12.66 -4.27
C VAL A 241 -10.14 14.09 -4.49
N GLY A 242 -8.94 14.42 -4.06
CA GLY A 242 -8.36 15.75 -4.28
C GLY A 242 -7.17 15.67 -5.21
N VAL A 243 -6.88 16.78 -5.89
CA VAL A 243 -5.73 16.94 -6.77
C VAL A 243 -4.81 18.01 -6.18
N ILE A 244 -3.58 17.64 -5.93
CA ILE A 244 -2.55 18.53 -5.38
C ILE A 244 -1.54 18.84 -6.49
N ASP A 245 -1.30 20.10 -6.77
CA ASP A 245 -0.18 20.55 -7.62
C ASP A 245 1.10 20.50 -6.77
N LEU A 246 2.05 19.63 -7.15
CA LEU A 246 3.30 19.42 -6.42
C LEU A 246 4.26 20.61 -6.53
N THR A 247 4.14 21.45 -7.57
CA THR A 247 4.97 22.66 -7.73
C THR A 247 4.57 23.70 -6.70
N THR A 248 3.27 23.91 -6.51
CA THR A 248 2.75 24.92 -5.56
C THR A 248 2.44 24.33 -4.19
N ARG A 249 2.42 23.00 -4.06
CA ARG A 249 2.00 22.24 -2.88
C ARG A 249 0.59 22.61 -2.40
N LYS A 250 -0.31 22.91 -3.32
CA LYS A 250 -1.69 23.32 -3.01
C LYS A 250 -2.70 22.31 -3.55
N LEU A 251 -3.76 22.09 -2.79
CA LEU A 251 -4.96 21.41 -3.24
C LEU A 251 -5.68 22.30 -4.25
N ILE A 252 -5.73 21.86 -5.52
CA ILE A 252 -6.27 22.65 -6.65
C ILE A 252 -7.65 22.19 -7.11
N ASP A 253 -8.00 20.91 -6.82
CA ASP A 253 -9.31 20.37 -7.21
C ASP A 253 -9.84 19.36 -6.19
N ARG A 254 -11.18 19.16 -6.18
CA ARG A 254 -11.91 18.31 -5.24
C ARG A 254 -13.06 17.63 -5.96
N ILE A 255 -13.04 16.31 -6.00
CA ILE A 255 -14.04 15.49 -6.67
C ILE A 255 -14.81 14.73 -5.59
N ALA A 256 -16.10 15.00 -5.46
CA ALA A 256 -16.95 14.28 -4.50
C ALA A 256 -17.13 12.82 -4.93
N VAL A 257 -16.97 11.91 -3.97
CA VAL A 257 -17.14 10.47 -4.15
C VAL A 257 -17.95 9.86 -3.01
N ASN A 258 -18.24 8.58 -3.09
CA ASN A 258 -18.94 7.86 -2.03
C ASN A 258 -18.10 7.72 -0.75
N ARG A 259 -18.70 7.06 0.26
CA ARG A 259 -18.11 6.86 1.58
C ARG A 259 -16.73 6.21 1.52
N SER A 260 -15.82 6.75 2.33
CA SER A 260 -14.54 6.13 2.67
C SER A 260 -13.73 5.72 1.43
N PRO A 261 -13.45 6.65 0.48
CA PRO A 261 -12.58 6.32 -0.64
C PRO A 261 -11.23 5.85 -0.11
N HIS A 262 -10.68 4.79 -0.72
CA HIS A 262 -9.41 4.22 -0.33
C HIS A 262 -8.50 4.11 -1.55
N GLY A 263 -8.45 2.95 -2.23
CA GLY A 263 -7.57 2.75 -3.37
C GLY A 263 -7.80 3.75 -4.51
N ILE A 264 -6.72 4.20 -5.12
CA ILE A 264 -6.71 5.03 -6.33
C ILE A 264 -5.73 4.45 -7.34
N PHE A 265 -6.06 4.52 -8.63
CA PHE A 265 -5.28 3.90 -9.69
C PHE A 265 -5.36 4.72 -10.98
N PHE A 266 -4.21 4.87 -11.65
CA PHE A 266 -4.12 5.37 -13.00
C PHE A 266 -3.51 4.33 -13.94
N ALA A 267 -4.13 4.11 -15.11
CA ALA A 267 -3.72 3.09 -16.07
C ALA A 267 -2.30 3.31 -16.63
N ASP A 268 -1.92 4.55 -16.83
CA ASP A 268 -0.61 4.97 -17.31
C ASP A 268 0.49 4.99 -16.23
N ARG A 269 0.07 4.94 -14.97
CA ARG A 269 0.93 4.90 -13.79
C ARG A 269 0.57 3.74 -12.87
N ALA A 270 0.07 2.66 -13.44
CA ALA A 270 -0.21 1.45 -12.69
C ALA A 270 0.97 1.08 -11.78
N PRO A 271 0.74 0.71 -10.52
CA PRO A 271 1.80 0.22 -9.67
C PRO A 271 2.53 -0.89 -10.40
N VAL A 272 3.82 -0.73 -10.57
CA VAL A 272 4.68 -1.80 -11.07
C VAL A 272 4.55 -2.95 -10.09
N LEU A 273 4.79 -4.15 -10.53
CA LEU A 273 4.64 -5.36 -9.73
C LEU A 273 5.57 -5.43 -8.52
N SER A 274 6.57 -4.56 -8.47
CA SER A 274 7.33 -4.24 -7.28
C SER A 274 6.62 -3.12 -6.51
N PRO A 275 6.51 -3.20 -5.18
CA PRO A 275 6.06 -2.10 -4.35
C PRO A 275 7.02 -0.89 -4.37
N ASN A 276 8.14 -1.01 -5.02
CA ASN A 276 9.07 0.07 -5.34
C ASN A 276 8.98 0.43 -6.82
N PRO A 277 7.96 1.16 -7.27
CA PRO A 277 8.09 1.85 -8.55
C PRO A 277 9.11 2.96 -8.33
N ASP A 278 10.11 2.96 -9.10
CA ASP A 278 11.17 3.97 -9.32
C ASP A 278 11.18 5.23 -8.46
#